data_cbe6385b2b61eaefc722d69669039629
#
_entry.id   cbe6385b2b61eaefc722d69669039629
#
_cell.length_a   1.000
_cell.length_b   1.000
_cell.length_c   1.000
_cell.angle_alpha   90.00
_cell.angle_beta   90.00
_cell.angle_gamma   90.00
#
_symmetry.space_group_name_H-M   'P 1'
#
loop_
_entity.id
_entity.type
_entity.pdbx_description
1 polymer ?
#
loop_
_entity_poly.entity_id
_entity_poly.type
_entity_poly.pdbx_seq_one_letter_code
_entity_poly.pdbx_strand_id
1 'polypeptide(L)'
;MSALQFEQVSKHFPGVRALDGVSFTAHAGRVHGLLGENGAGKSTLLKILGGQYRPDGGRLLIEGREHRFASAGDAIRAGVAVIHQELQYVADLTVTENMLLGRLPRRFGFVDRRAARARVAACLRETGVELDPDARLSELSIAQRQMVEICKAVLQDARVIAFDEPTSSLSHRETEILFRLVRSLRAQGRTLIYISHRLEELYELCDACTIFRDGRKVAEHPAMAAVPRERLISDMVGRELSDIYAYRERALGAPRLQVRGLGSAPGGPIRTPQDFHVRAGEVLGFFGLVGAGRSELMRLLYGADRRGSGEVRLDGQPVAPGGPLAAIEAGIVLCPEDRKEQGILAQASVAENINISVRRNELRAGLFLRHAREAERADAFIRRLRIKTPDRHQAIRLLSGGNQQKAILARWLAEPGLKVLILDEPTRGIDVGAKNEIYGLIHEVAANGCCVIVVSSELPEVLGIADRVVVMRDGAISGELPRGQASEAAVLSLALPDMNPGDKTP
;
A
#
# COMPACT_ATOMS: atom_id res chain seq x y z
N MET A 1 -31.35 -13.18 5.89
CA MET A 1 -32.18 -11.95 5.85
C MET A 1 -31.26 -10.79 5.53
N SER A 2 -31.72 -9.80 4.74
CA SER A 2 -30.96 -8.58 4.45
C SER A 2 -30.86 -7.72 5.69
N ALA A 3 -29.65 -7.43 6.15
CA ALA A 3 -29.46 -6.61 7.36
C ALA A 3 -29.07 -5.17 7.02
N LEU A 4 -28.40 -4.93 5.88
CA LEU A 4 -28.04 -3.63 5.38
C LEU A 4 -28.26 -3.55 3.87
N GLN A 5 -28.98 -2.52 3.40
CA GLN A 5 -29.23 -2.28 1.99
C GLN A 5 -28.98 -0.83 1.63
N PHE A 6 -28.29 -0.62 0.53
CA PHE A 6 -28.20 0.67 -0.15
C PHE A 6 -29.03 0.58 -1.41
N GLU A 7 -29.92 1.54 -1.66
CA GLU A 7 -30.78 1.55 -2.82
C GLU A 7 -30.63 2.90 -3.53
N GLN A 8 -30.03 2.90 -4.72
CA GLN A 8 -29.79 4.03 -5.61
C GLN A 8 -29.13 5.22 -4.91
N VAL A 9 -28.20 4.94 -3.99
CA VAL A 9 -27.54 5.98 -3.19
C VAL A 9 -26.60 6.81 -4.06
N SER A 10 -26.81 8.13 -4.03
CA SER A 10 -26.01 9.09 -4.76
C SER A 10 -25.47 10.18 -3.85
N LYS A 11 -24.23 10.64 -4.15
CA LYS A 11 -23.59 11.75 -3.44
C LYS A 11 -22.72 12.58 -4.36
N HIS A 12 -22.95 13.88 -4.38
CA HIS A 12 -22.23 14.83 -5.18
C HIS A 12 -21.47 15.82 -4.28
N PHE A 13 -20.29 16.19 -4.71
CA PHE A 13 -19.52 17.31 -4.17
C PHE A 13 -19.22 18.28 -5.32
N PRO A 14 -18.85 19.55 -5.07
CA PRO A 14 -18.51 20.47 -6.13
C PRO A 14 -17.49 19.86 -7.12
N GLY A 15 -17.90 19.66 -8.37
CA GLY A 15 -17.07 19.08 -9.43
C GLY A 15 -16.89 17.56 -9.42
N VAL A 16 -17.43 16.82 -8.43
CA VAL A 16 -17.21 15.37 -8.32
C VAL A 16 -18.50 14.63 -7.97
N ARG A 17 -18.84 13.61 -8.76
CA ARG A 17 -19.84 12.59 -8.42
C ARG A 17 -19.17 11.48 -7.62
N ALA A 18 -19.23 11.53 -6.29
CA ALA A 18 -18.59 10.54 -5.44
C ALA A 18 -19.36 9.22 -5.39
N LEU A 19 -20.71 9.25 -5.51
CA LEU A 19 -21.56 8.07 -5.65
C LEU A 19 -22.67 8.40 -6.66
N ASP A 20 -22.97 7.45 -7.54
CA ASP A 20 -23.96 7.58 -8.61
C ASP A 20 -24.85 6.33 -8.69
N GLY A 21 -26.00 6.36 -7.98
CA GLY A 21 -27.00 5.31 -8.00
C GLY A 21 -26.53 3.95 -7.45
N VAL A 22 -25.71 3.95 -6.42
CA VAL A 22 -25.15 2.72 -5.85
C VAL A 22 -26.22 1.89 -5.13
N SER A 23 -26.30 0.59 -5.49
CA SER A 23 -27.22 -0.36 -4.85
C SER A 23 -26.52 -1.68 -4.60
N PHE A 24 -26.55 -2.16 -3.35
CA PHE A 24 -26.13 -3.51 -2.95
C PHE A 24 -26.71 -3.90 -1.60
N THR A 25 -26.59 -5.18 -1.24
CA THR A 25 -27.13 -5.74 0.00
C THR A 25 -26.05 -6.51 0.75
N ALA A 26 -25.89 -6.22 2.03
CA ALA A 26 -25.08 -7.02 2.95
C ALA A 26 -26.00 -7.82 3.90
N HIS A 27 -25.66 -9.10 4.11
CA HIS A 27 -26.47 -10.04 4.86
C HIS A 27 -25.98 -10.19 6.31
N ALA A 28 -26.90 -10.47 7.23
CA ALA A 28 -26.59 -10.77 8.62
C ALA A 28 -25.69 -12.01 8.73
N GLY A 29 -24.72 -11.96 9.64
CA GLY A 29 -23.76 -13.05 9.85
C GLY A 29 -22.79 -13.26 8.69
N ARG A 30 -22.58 -12.25 7.85
CA ARG A 30 -21.63 -12.29 6.74
C ARG A 30 -20.69 -11.08 6.74
N VAL A 31 -19.51 -11.30 6.17
CA VAL A 31 -18.54 -10.24 5.86
C VAL A 31 -18.69 -9.89 4.39
N HIS A 32 -19.09 -8.67 4.11
CA HIS A 32 -19.25 -8.14 2.75
C HIS A 32 -18.08 -7.22 2.40
N GLY A 33 -17.26 -7.60 1.43
CA GLY A 33 -16.14 -6.81 0.94
C GLY A 33 -16.61 -5.64 0.07
N LEU A 34 -16.06 -4.45 0.29
CA LEU A 34 -16.19 -3.34 -0.66
C LEU A 34 -14.84 -3.06 -1.30
N LEU A 35 -14.76 -3.32 -2.60
CA LEU A 35 -13.54 -3.21 -3.40
C LEU A 35 -13.63 -2.04 -4.38
N GLY A 36 -12.50 -1.63 -4.88
CA GLY A 36 -12.36 -0.58 -5.90
C GLY A 36 -11.16 0.30 -5.65
N GLU A 37 -10.78 1.09 -6.63
CA GLU A 37 -9.65 2.01 -6.56
C GLU A 37 -9.87 3.15 -5.55
N ASN A 38 -8.79 3.88 -5.25
CA ASN A 38 -8.90 5.11 -4.45
C ASN A 38 -9.75 6.14 -5.21
N GLY A 39 -10.71 6.74 -4.50
CA GLY A 39 -11.67 7.65 -5.13
C GLY A 39 -12.91 6.97 -5.73
N ALA A 40 -13.03 5.64 -5.71
CA ALA A 40 -14.19 4.90 -6.23
C ALA A 40 -15.50 5.12 -5.42
N GLY A 41 -15.45 5.85 -4.30
CA GLY A 41 -16.62 6.18 -3.49
C GLY A 41 -16.80 5.37 -2.20
N LYS A 42 -15.93 4.37 -1.92
CA LYS A 42 -16.04 3.49 -0.76
C LYS A 42 -16.13 4.24 0.57
N SER A 43 -15.17 5.10 0.86
CA SER A 43 -15.15 5.89 2.12
C SER A 43 -16.29 6.92 2.17
N THR A 44 -16.78 7.42 1.02
CA THR A 44 -17.98 8.27 0.96
C THR A 44 -19.22 7.49 1.39
N LEU A 45 -19.34 6.23 0.94
CA LEU A 45 -20.43 5.36 1.35
C LEU A 45 -20.39 5.06 2.85
N LEU A 46 -19.19 4.79 3.42
CA LEU A 46 -19.04 4.57 4.86
C LEU A 46 -19.37 5.83 5.68
N LYS A 47 -19.03 7.02 5.18
CA LYS A 47 -19.41 8.29 5.80
C LYS A 47 -20.93 8.53 5.80
N ILE A 48 -21.64 8.04 4.76
CA ILE A 48 -23.10 8.02 4.74
C ILE A 48 -23.65 7.01 5.76
N LEU A 49 -23.11 5.79 5.80
CA LEU A 49 -23.48 4.76 6.77
C LEU A 49 -23.24 5.22 8.20
N GLY A 50 -22.13 5.91 8.47
CA GLY A 50 -21.78 6.49 9.78
C GLY A 50 -22.49 7.80 10.12
N GLY A 51 -23.37 8.32 9.24
CA GLY A 51 -24.14 9.55 9.50
C GLY A 51 -23.33 10.86 9.45
N GLN A 52 -22.11 10.83 8.88
CA GLN A 52 -21.27 12.02 8.67
C GLN A 52 -21.70 12.77 7.41
N TYR A 53 -22.20 12.06 6.40
CA TYR A 53 -22.75 12.64 5.18
C TYR A 53 -24.20 12.19 4.99
N ARG A 54 -25.02 13.09 4.42
CA ARG A 54 -26.34 12.75 3.92
C ARG A 54 -26.25 12.39 2.45
N PRO A 55 -26.92 11.33 1.98
CA PRO A 55 -27.05 11.07 0.56
C PRO A 55 -27.88 12.19 -0.09
N ASP A 56 -27.58 12.50 -1.35
CA ASP A 56 -28.35 13.45 -2.15
C ASP A 56 -29.53 12.75 -2.85
N GLY A 57 -29.45 11.43 -3.03
CA GLY A 57 -30.49 10.56 -3.57
C GLY A 57 -30.39 9.15 -3.06
N GLY A 58 -31.47 8.38 -3.25
CA GLY A 58 -31.55 7.00 -2.78
C GLY A 58 -31.85 6.86 -1.28
N ARG A 59 -31.76 5.64 -0.76
CA ARG A 59 -32.09 5.33 0.63
C ARG A 59 -31.17 4.26 1.21
N LEU A 60 -31.01 4.34 2.54
CA LEU A 60 -30.31 3.36 3.36
C LEU A 60 -31.32 2.61 4.22
N LEU A 61 -31.33 1.29 4.16
CA LEU A 61 -32.16 0.46 5.01
C LEU A 61 -31.30 -0.42 5.91
N ILE A 62 -31.67 -0.47 7.19
CA ILE A 62 -31.09 -1.38 8.18
C ILE A 62 -32.25 -2.23 8.72
N GLU A 63 -32.12 -3.57 8.62
CA GLU A 63 -33.16 -4.52 8.98
C GLU A 63 -34.53 -4.20 8.33
N GLY A 64 -34.48 -3.72 7.07
CA GLY A 64 -35.68 -3.36 6.30
C GLY A 64 -36.33 -2.02 6.64
N ARG A 65 -35.75 -1.24 7.58
CA ARG A 65 -36.22 0.09 7.95
C ARG A 65 -35.36 1.16 7.29
N GLU A 66 -36.00 2.16 6.68
CA GLU A 66 -35.28 3.30 6.11
C GLU A 66 -34.69 4.18 7.22
N HIS A 67 -33.44 4.57 7.04
CA HIS A 67 -32.72 5.47 7.95
C HIS A 67 -32.17 6.67 7.20
N ARG A 68 -32.35 7.85 7.78
CA ARG A 68 -31.77 9.13 7.33
C ARG A 68 -31.05 9.78 8.48
N PHE A 69 -29.77 9.50 8.61
CA PHE A 69 -28.98 10.02 9.72
C PHE A 69 -28.71 11.52 9.55
N ALA A 70 -28.94 12.28 10.62
CA ALA A 70 -28.58 13.69 10.72
C ALA A 70 -27.19 13.88 11.33
N SER A 71 -26.68 12.88 12.07
CA SER A 71 -25.42 12.90 12.79
C SER A 71 -24.88 11.48 12.98
N ALA A 72 -23.58 11.38 13.31
CA ALA A 72 -22.95 10.11 13.69
C ALA A 72 -23.64 9.48 14.93
N GLY A 73 -24.16 10.30 15.85
CA GLY A 73 -24.93 9.82 17.00
C GLY A 73 -26.20 9.07 16.61
N ASP A 74 -26.85 9.44 15.49
CA ASP A 74 -28.03 8.73 14.98
C ASP A 74 -27.65 7.34 14.45
N ALA A 75 -26.56 7.24 13.71
CA ALA A 75 -26.04 5.97 13.19
C ALA A 75 -25.67 5.02 14.34
N ILE A 76 -24.99 5.54 15.36
CA ILE A 76 -24.65 4.77 16.56
C ILE A 76 -25.90 4.26 17.29
N ARG A 77 -26.95 5.10 17.43
CA ARG A 77 -28.23 4.67 18.03
C ARG A 77 -28.96 3.62 17.19
N ALA A 78 -28.79 3.65 15.88
CA ALA A 78 -29.32 2.63 14.97
C ALA A 78 -28.50 1.32 14.98
N GLY A 79 -27.42 1.24 15.78
CA GLY A 79 -26.57 0.06 15.89
C GLY A 79 -25.49 -0.04 14.79
N VAL A 80 -25.04 1.10 14.26
CA VAL A 80 -23.96 1.17 13.28
C VAL A 80 -22.67 1.65 13.96
N ALA A 81 -21.56 0.97 13.72
CA ALA A 81 -20.21 1.42 14.06
C ALA A 81 -19.35 1.45 12.79
N VAL A 82 -18.59 2.53 12.60
CA VAL A 82 -17.62 2.65 11.50
C VAL A 82 -16.25 2.88 12.09
N ILE A 83 -15.31 2.01 11.76
CA ILE A 83 -13.91 2.10 12.10
C ILE A 83 -13.23 2.75 10.90
N HIS A 84 -12.80 3.99 11.06
CA HIS A 84 -12.20 4.78 9.99
C HIS A 84 -10.71 4.51 9.83
N GLN A 85 -10.19 4.75 8.64
CA GLN A 85 -8.76 4.69 8.34
C GLN A 85 -7.96 5.70 9.16
N GLU A 86 -8.50 6.92 9.33
CA GLU A 86 -7.94 7.92 10.24
C GLU A 86 -8.54 7.73 11.64
N LEU A 87 -7.68 7.47 12.63
CA LEU A 87 -8.08 7.18 14.00
C LEU A 87 -8.77 8.38 14.65
N GLN A 88 -9.93 8.14 15.24
CA GLN A 88 -10.74 9.15 15.93
C GLN A 88 -10.67 8.98 17.46
N TYR A 89 -9.64 9.52 18.06
CA TYR A 89 -9.39 9.39 19.50
C TYR A 89 -9.00 10.72 20.16
N VAL A 90 -9.15 10.79 21.48
CA VAL A 90 -8.65 11.91 22.29
C VAL A 90 -7.36 11.46 22.97
N ALA A 91 -6.23 12.06 22.57
CA ALA A 91 -4.90 11.61 22.95
C ALA A 91 -4.64 11.61 24.47
N ASP A 92 -5.18 12.59 25.19
CA ASP A 92 -4.94 12.79 26.62
C ASP A 92 -5.84 11.93 27.52
N LEU A 93 -6.87 11.29 26.95
CA LEU A 93 -7.76 10.39 27.68
C LEU A 93 -7.20 8.97 27.74
N THR A 94 -7.59 8.24 28.77
CA THR A 94 -7.25 6.82 28.92
C THR A 94 -7.97 5.93 27.91
N VAL A 95 -7.50 4.69 27.74
CA VAL A 95 -8.19 3.65 26.96
C VAL A 95 -9.64 3.51 27.41
N THR A 96 -9.89 3.46 28.74
CA THR A 96 -11.24 3.38 29.31
C THR A 96 -12.11 4.56 28.89
N GLU A 97 -11.60 5.78 29.00
CA GLU A 97 -12.36 6.99 28.68
C GLU A 97 -12.63 7.11 27.17
N ASN A 98 -11.65 6.74 26.32
CA ASN A 98 -11.83 6.73 24.86
C ASN A 98 -12.85 5.69 24.40
N MET A 99 -12.77 4.45 24.91
CA MET A 99 -13.70 3.38 24.53
C MET A 99 -15.15 3.66 24.96
N LEU A 100 -15.33 4.38 26.07
CA LEU A 100 -16.65 4.73 26.62
C LEU A 100 -17.01 6.20 26.40
N LEU A 101 -16.35 6.91 25.49
CA LEU A 101 -16.60 8.32 25.23
C LEU A 101 -18.09 8.56 24.90
N GLY A 102 -18.73 9.48 25.65
CA GLY A 102 -20.16 9.75 25.55
C GLY A 102 -21.10 8.71 26.19
N ARG A 103 -20.55 7.60 26.77
CA ARG A 103 -21.31 6.48 27.35
C ARG A 103 -20.76 6.01 28.69
N LEU A 104 -20.02 6.85 29.39
CA LEU A 104 -19.49 6.53 30.71
C LEU A 104 -20.62 6.16 31.68
N PRO A 105 -20.54 5.01 32.39
CA PRO A 105 -21.53 4.62 33.36
C PRO A 105 -21.61 5.64 34.48
N ARG A 106 -22.82 5.90 34.96
CA ARG A 106 -23.07 6.87 36.01
C ARG A 106 -23.77 6.19 37.21
N ARG A 107 -23.36 6.59 38.40
CA ARG A 107 -24.03 6.21 39.66
C ARG A 107 -24.33 7.47 40.46
N PHE A 108 -25.56 7.69 40.82
CA PHE A 108 -26.02 8.90 41.51
C PHE A 108 -25.62 10.22 40.81
N GLY A 109 -25.60 10.25 39.48
CA GLY A 109 -25.20 11.43 38.70
C GLY A 109 -23.69 11.58 38.44
N PHE A 110 -22.84 10.87 39.16
CA PHE A 110 -21.35 10.87 38.98
C PHE A 110 -20.88 9.72 38.11
N VAL A 111 -19.76 9.91 37.44
CA VAL A 111 -19.12 8.86 36.61
C VAL A 111 -18.62 7.73 37.53
N ASP A 112 -19.10 6.51 37.29
CA ASP A 112 -18.57 5.30 37.95
C ASP A 112 -17.33 4.77 37.21
N ARG A 113 -16.16 5.27 37.60
CA ARG A 113 -14.88 4.89 37.01
C ARG A 113 -14.58 3.41 37.20
N ARG A 114 -14.99 2.79 38.33
CA ARG A 114 -14.74 1.36 38.60
C ARG A 114 -15.55 0.49 37.66
N ALA A 115 -16.81 0.79 37.44
CA ALA A 115 -17.66 0.07 36.48
C ALA A 115 -17.17 0.28 35.03
N ALA A 116 -16.76 1.51 34.68
CA ALA A 116 -16.21 1.83 33.36
C ALA A 116 -14.96 0.95 33.07
N ARG A 117 -13.99 0.97 34.00
CA ARG A 117 -12.75 0.20 33.88
C ARG A 117 -13.02 -1.31 33.80
N ALA A 118 -13.89 -1.84 34.65
CA ALA A 118 -14.23 -3.26 34.64
C ALA A 118 -14.84 -3.70 33.30
N ARG A 119 -15.72 -2.88 32.72
CA ARG A 119 -16.36 -3.14 31.42
C ARG A 119 -15.34 -3.16 30.28
N VAL A 120 -14.42 -2.19 30.26
CA VAL A 120 -13.37 -2.12 29.24
C VAL A 120 -12.37 -3.27 29.38
N ALA A 121 -11.93 -3.58 30.62
CA ALA A 121 -11.05 -4.71 30.88
C ALA A 121 -11.68 -6.06 30.48
N ALA A 122 -13.00 -6.23 30.63
CA ALA A 122 -13.71 -7.42 30.14
C ALA A 122 -13.66 -7.48 28.61
N CYS A 123 -13.98 -6.41 27.90
CA CYS A 123 -13.95 -6.33 26.45
C CYS A 123 -12.52 -6.62 25.88
N LEU A 124 -11.48 -6.03 26.47
CA LEU A 124 -10.09 -6.28 26.06
C LEU A 124 -9.71 -7.76 26.23
N ARG A 125 -10.12 -8.41 27.31
CA ARG A 125 -9.90 -9.86 27.51
C ARG A 125 -10.65 -10.71 26.49
N GLU A 126 -11.92 -10.40 26.24
CA GLU A 126 -12.76 -11.14 25.28
C GLU A 126 -12.23 -11.01 23.84
N THR A 127 -11.67 -9.86 23.49
CA THR A 127 -11.08 -9.62 22.16
C THR A 127 -9.64 -10.11 22.04
N GLY A 128 -9.00 -10.52 23.14
CA GLY A 128 -7.59 -10.96 23.16
C GLY A 128 -6.60 -9.82 22.95
N VAL A 129 -6.99 -8.58 23.27
CA VAL A 129 -6.17 -7.38 23.12
C VAL A 129 -5.50 -7.07 24.45
N GLU A 130 -4.18 -7.15 24.47
CA GLU A 130 -3.35 -6.87 25.65
C GLU A 130 -3.05 -5.37 25.77
N LEU A 131 -3.92 -4.64 26.45
CA LEU A 131 -3.76 -3.21 26.74
C LEU A 131 -4.14 -2.90 28.19
N ASP A 132 -3.43 -1.94 28.80
CA ASP A 132 -3.83 -1.39 30.09
C ASP A 132 -5.02 -0.43 29.90
N PRO A 133 -6.18 -0.68 30.55
CA PRO A 133 -7.34 0.22 30.50
C PRO A 133 -7.05 1.64 31.00
N ASP A 134 -6.03 1.83 31.81
CA ASP A 134 -5.67 3.11 32.41
C ASP A 134 -4.56 3.86 31.64
N ALA A 135 -3.93 3.21 30.65
CA ALA A 135 -2.93 3.85 29.77
C ALA A 135 -3.54 4.99 28.96
N ARG A 136 -2.80 6.07 28.74
CA ARG A 136 -3.23 7.17 27.86
C ARG A 136 -3.01 6.80 26.39
N LEU A 137 -3.90 7.25 25.52
CA LEU A 137 -3.75 6.97 24.09
C LEU A 137 -2.52 7.62 23.46
N SER A 138 -2.07 8.76 24.01
CA SER A 138 -0.81 9.41 23.58
C SER A 138 0.42 8.51 23.75
N GLU A 139 0.40 7.59 24.71
CA GLU A 139 1.50 6.67 25.04
C GLU A 139 1.49 5.39 24.20
N LEU A 140 0.39 5.11 23.50
CA LEU A 140 0.22 3.90 22.71
C LEU A 140 0.81 4.04 21.30
N SER A 141 1.26 2.93 20.74
CA SER A 141 1.62 2.83 19.32
C SER A 141 0.38 3.04 18.42
N ILE A 142 0.60 3.37 17.14
CA ILE A 142 -0.49 3.54 16.16
C ILE A 142 -1.34 2.27 16.08
N ALA A 143 -0.70 1.09 16.05
CA ALA A 143 -1.37 -0.20 16.02
C ALA A 143 -2.22 -0.46 17.26
N GLN A 144 -1.73 -0.14 18.44
CA GLN A 144 -2.49 -0.24 19.68
C GLN A 144 -3.71 0.69 19.71
N ARG A 145 -3.56 1.93 19.21
CA ARG A 145 -4.69 2.88 19.07
C ARG A 145 -5.74 2.35 18.10
N GLN A 146 -5.32 1.71 17.00
CA GLN A 146 -6.22 1.04 16.07
C GLN A 146 -7.03 -0.06 16.77
N MET A 147 -6.37 -0.88 17.60
CA MET A 147 -7.06 -1.91 18.36
C MET A 147 -8.05 -1.33 19.37
N VAL A 148 -7.76 -0.17 19.98
CA VAL A 148 -8.72 0.54 20.86
C VAL A 148 -9.97 0.94 20.08
N GLU A 149 -9.85 1.51 18.87
CA GLU A 149 -11.02 1.89 18.04
C GLU A 149 -11.85 0.66 17.64
N ILE A 150 -11.22 -0.47 17.35
CA ILE A 150 -11.89 -1.73 17.04
C ILE A 150 -12.66 -2.23 18.28
N CYS A 151 -12.01 -2.28 19.44
CA CYS A 151 -12.63 -2.70 20.71
C CYS A 151 -13.78 -1.75 21.13
N LYS A 152 -13.66 -0.46 20.84
CA LYS A 152 -14.74 0.54 21.05
C LYS A 152 -15.99 0.20 20.22
N ALA A 153 -15.83 -0.20 18.95
CA ALA A 153 -16.96 -0.63 18.11
C ALA A 153 -17.62 -1.90 18.65
N VAL A 154 -16.82 -2.87 19.14
CA VAL A 154 -17.34 -4.08 19.79
C VAL A 154 -18.14 -3.75 21.06
N LEU A 155 -17.60 -2.85 21.89
CA LEU A 155 -18.22 -2.44 23.16
C LEU A 155 -19.55 -1.68 22.96
N GLN A 156 -19.77 -1.10 21.77
CA GLN A 156 -20.99 -0.42 21.39
C GLN A 156 -22.15 -1.37 21.06
N ASP A 157 -21.93 -2.67 21.02
CA ASP A 157 -22.89 -3.70 20.63
C ASP A 157 -23.54 -3.44 19.25
N ALA A 158 -22.73 -2.95 18.30
CA ALA A 158 -23.19 -2.59 16.98
C ALA A 158 -23.64 -3.84 16.19
N ARG A 159 -24.78 -3.71 15.46
CA ARG A 159 -25.29 -4.76 14.58
C ARG A 159 -24.64 -4.75 13.21
N VAL A 160 -24.29 -3.55 12.75
CA VAL A 160 -23.54 -3.32 11.51
C VAL A 160 -22.20 -2.67 11.86
N ILE A 161 -21.11 -3.31 11.49
CA ILE A 161 -19.77 -2.81 11.75
C ILE A 161 -19.04 -2.70 10.40
N ALA A 162 -18.53 -1.50 10.11
CA ALA A 162 -17.76 -1.25 8.89
C ALA A 162 -16.30 -0.96 9.24
N PHE A 163 -15.39 -1.63 8.55
CA PHE A 163 -13.95 -1.51 8.68
C PHE A 163 -13.38 -0.84 7.42
N ASP A 164 -12.75 0.33 7.56
CA ASP A 164 -12.09 1.07 6.47
C ASP A 164 -10.57 0.89 6.57
N GLU A 165 -10.01 -0.05 5.81
CA GLU A 165 -8.58 -0.41 5.77
C GLU A 165 -7.94 -0.65 7.16
N PRO A 166 -8.51 -1.54 7.98
CA PRO A 166 -8.15 -1.64 9.40
C PRO A 166 -6.76 -2.23 9.64
N THR A 167 -6.11 -2.81 8.63
CA THR A 167 -4.79 -3.46 8.73
C THR A 167 -3.62 -2.57 8.31
N SER A 168 -3.88 -1.36 7.84
CA SER A 168 -2.87 -0.47 7.25
C SER A 168 -1.70 -0.13 8.18
N SER A 169 -1.92 -0.17 9.51
CA SER A 169 -0.93 0.12 10.54
C SER A 169 -0.62 -1.06 11.48
N LEU A 170 -1.21 -2.23 11.22
CA LEU A 170 -1.06 -3.41 12.08
C LEU A 170 0.12 -4.30 11.65
N SER A 171 0.79 -4.88 12.64
CA SER A 171 1.72 -5.99 12.44
C SER A 171 0.96 -7.29 12.09
N HIS A 172 1.69 -8.31 11.63
CA HIS A 172 1.10 -9.62 11.31
C HIS A 172 0.33 -10.21 12.51
N ARG A 173 0.91 -10.16 13.73
CA ARG A 173 0.28 -10.67 14.97
C ARG A 173 -1.04 -9.92 15.28
N GLU A 174 -1.04 -8.59 15.13
CA GLU A 174 -2.23 -7.77 15.35
C GLU A 174 -3.30 -8.00 14.28
N THR A 175 -2.89 -8.21 13.04
CA THR A 175 -3.79 -8.58 11.93
C THR A 175 -4.50 -9.90 12.22
N GLU A 176 -3.79 -10.92 12.74
CA GLU A 176 -4.41 -12.18 13.16
C GLU A 176 -5.43 -12.01 14.29
N ILE A 177 -5.15 -11.12 15.26
CA ILE A 177 -6.10 -10.80 16.34
C ILE A 177 -7.36 -10.17 15.73
N LEU A 178 -7.20 -9.19 14.83
CA LEU A 178 -8.32 -8.57 14.11
C LEU A 178 -9.14 -9.62 13.34
N PHE A 179 -8.49 -10.53 12.61
CA PHE A 179 -9.19 -11.56 11.82
C PHE A 179 -9.99 -12.53 12.70
N ARG A 180 -9.42 -12.93 13.84
CA ARG A 180 -10.18 -13.73 14.83
C ARG A 180 -11.40 -12.97 15.35
N LEU A 181 -11.24 -11.67 15.63
CA LEU A 181 -12.33 -10.82 16.07
C LEU A 181 -13.43 -10.67 15.01
N VAL A 182 -13.07 -10.42 13.75
CA VAL A 182 -14.01 -10.34 12.62
C VAL A 182 -14.79 -11.65 12.49
N ARG A 183 -14.11 -12.80 12.57
CA ARG A 183 -14.77 -14.11 12.54
C ARG A 183 -15.71 -14.33 13.74
N SER A 184 -15.33 -13.89 14.93
CA SER A 184 -16.18 -13.96 16.12
C SER A 184 -17.45 -13.10 15.99
N LEU A 185 -17.32 -11.86 15.52
CA LEU A 185 -18.44 -10.95 15.26
C LEU A 185 -19.39 -11.50 14.18
N ARG A 186 -18.84 -12.09 13.12
CA ARG A 186 -19.59 -12.81 12.09
C ARG A 186 -20.40 -13.97 12.70
N ALA A 187 -19.77 -14.81 13.54
CA ALA A 187 -20.42 -15.93 14.20
C ALA A 187 -21.55 -15.47 15.16
N GLN A 188 -21.46 -14.27 15.73
CA GLN A 188 -22.50 -13.64 16.52
C GLN A 188 -23.66 -13.08 15.67
N GLY A 189 -23.65 -13.24 14.36
CA GLY A 189 -24.69 -12.78 13.45
C GLY A 189 -24.60 -11.30 13.07
N ARG A 190 -23.50 -10.61 13.37
CA ARG A 190 -23.29 -9.20 12.97
C ARG A 190 -23.14 -9.09 11.45
N THR A 191 -23.54 -7.96 10.90
CA THR A 191 -23.29 -7.61 9.50
C THR A 191 -22.00 -6.83 9.42
N LEU A 192 -21.04 -7.34 8.67
CA LEU A 192 -19.71 -6.73 8.60
C LEU A 192 -19.45 -6.21 7.18
N ILE A 193 -19.04 -4.96 7.06
CA ILE A 193 -18.50 -4.38 5.83
C ILE A 193 -16.99 -4.27 5.99
N TYR A 194 -16.24 -4.78 5.02
CA TYR A 194 -14.79 -4.80 5.10
C TYR A 194 -14.18 -4.17 3.84
N ILE A 195 -13.47 -3.06 4.02
CA ILE A 195 -12.71 -2.42 2.95
C ILE A 195 -11.24 -2.75 3.14
N SER A 196 -10.63 -3.31 2.12
CA SER A 196 -9.18 -3.49 2.02
C SER A 196 -8.75 -3.40 0.57
N HIS A 197 -7.51 -2.97 0.35
CA HIS A 197 -6.83 -3.07 -0.93
C HIS A 197 -5.96 -4.33 -1.04
N ARG A 198 -5.87 -5.12 0.04
CA ARG A 198 -5.15 -6.40 0.10
C ARG A 198 -6.10 -7.53 -0.24
N LEU A 199 -5.91 -8.14 -1.39
CA LEU A 199 -6.79 -9.21 -1.88
C LEU A 199 -6.79 -10.42 -0.95
N GLU A 200 -5.64 -10.76 -0.36
CA GLU A 200 -5.47 -11.85 0.59
C GLU A 200 -6.45 -11.74 1.76
N GLU A 201 -6.58 -10.56 2.35
CA GLU A 201 -7.51 -10.29 3.45
C GLU A 201 -8.97 -10.51 3.04
N LEU A 202 -9.32 -10.09 1.81
CA LEU A 202 -10.66 -10.24 1.28
C LEU A 202 -11.03 -11.70 1.03
N TYR A 203 -10.09 -12.49 0.49
CA TYR A 203 -10.30 -13.93 0.31
C TYR A 203 -10.38 -14.69 1.62
N GLU A 204 -9.67 -14.25 2.65
CA GLU A 204 -9.65 -14.89 3.96
C GLU A 204 -10.90 -14.59 4.80
N LEU A 205 -11.44 -13.37 4.67
CA LEU A 205 -12.51 -12.89 5.55
C LEU A 205 -13.87 -12.78 4.88
N CYS A 206 -13.94 -12.37 3.59
CA CYS A 206 -15.19 -11.97 2.96
C CYS A 206 -15.96 -13.16 2.38
N ASP A 207 -17.26 -13.16 2.61
CA ASP A 207 -18.19 -14.14 2.01
C ASP A 207 -18.65 -13.70 0.62
N ALA A 208 -18.81 -12.40 0.42
CA ALA A 208 -19.28 -11.75 -0.80
C ALA A 208 -18.58 -10.42 -0.98
N CYS A 209 -18.61 -9.86 -2.17
CA CYS A 209 -18.09 -8.52 -2.39
C CYS A 209 -18.86 -7.72 -3.45
N THR A 210 -18.77 -6.40 -3.34
CA THR A 210 -19.22 -5.43 -4.32
C THR A 210 -18.05 -4.57 -4.77
N ILE A 211 -17.91 -4.39 -6.08
CA ILE A 211 -16.81 -3.64 -6.69
C ILE A 211 -17.32 -2.28 -7.17
N PHE A 212 -16.62 -1.24 -6.73
CA PHE A 212 -16.89 0.15 -7.10
C PHE A 212 -15.82 0.68 -8.04
N ARG A 213 -16.26 1.45 -9.03
CA ARG A 213 -15.40 2.22 -9.93
C ARG A 213 -16.12 3.52 -10.32
N ASP A 214 -15.42 4.65 -10.20
CA ASP A 214 -15.94 5.99 -10.55
C ASP A 214 -17.30 6.32 -9.92
N GLY A 215 -17.47 5.97 -8.64
CA GLY A 215 -18.70 6.21 -7.88
C GLY A 215 -19.86 5.26 -8.18
N ARG A 216 -19.67 4.22 -8.99
CA ARG A 216 -20.70 3.25 -9.38
C ARG A 216 -20.35 1.84 -8.97
N LYS A 217 -21.39 1.01 -8.75
CA LYS A 217 -21.23 -0.44 -8.65
C LYS A 217 -21.00 -1.01 -10.06
N VAL A 218 -19.86 -1.69 -10.26
CA VAL A 218 -19.50 -2.31 -11.55
C VAL A 218 -19.66 -3.81 -11.54
N ALA A 219 -19.48 -4.47 -10.39
CA ALA A 219 -19.69 -5.90 -10.24
C ALA A 219 -20.12 -6.23 -8.80
N GLU A 220 -20.74 -7.41 -8.64
CA GLU A 220 -21.09 -7.99 -7.35
C GLU A 220 -20.84 -9.49 -7.41
N HIS A 221 -20.12 -10.02 -6.43
CA HIS A 221 -19.80 -11.44 -6.32
C HIS A 221 -20.40 -12.00 -5.02
N PRO A 222 -21.46 -12.79 -5.10
CA PRO A 222 -22.16 -13.31 -3.92
C PRO A 222 -21.39 -14.40 -3.16
N ALA A 223 -20.33 -14.96 -3.80
CA ALA A 223 -19.48 -15.99 -3.22
C ALA A 223 -18.01 -15.67 -3.54
N MET A 224 -17.32 -15.00 -2.61
CA MET A 224 -15.94 -14.55 -2.79
C MET A 224 -14.97 -15.69 -3.12
N ALA A 225 -15.10 -16.84 -2.45
CA ALA A 225 -14.23 -18.00 -2.64
C ALA A 225 -14.30 -18.62 -4.07
N ALA A 226 -15.35 -18.32 -4.84
CA ALA A 226 -15.52 -18.83 -6.20
C ALA A 226 -14.96 -17.88 -7.27
N VAL A 227 -14.49 -16.70 -6.90
CA VAL A 227 -14.03 -15.67 -7.83
C VAL A 227 -12.53 -15.82 -8.05
N PRO A 228 -12.04 -16.08 -9.27
CA PRO A 228 -10.60 -16.03 -9.55
C PRO A 228 -10.02 -14.64 -9.27
N ARG A 229 -8.77 -14.61 -8.78
CA ARG A 229 -8.06 -13.37 -8.45
C ARG A 229 -7.99 -12.41 -9.64
N GLU A 230 -7.72 -12.96 -10.81
CA GLU A 230 -7.64 -12.24 -12.09
C GLU A 230 -8.96 -11.55 -12.43
N ARG A 231 -10.07 -12.23 -12.19
CA ARG A 231 -11.41 -11.68 -12.44
C ARG A 231 -11.70 -10.51 -11.51
N LEU A 232 -11.36 -10.65 -10.22
CA LEU A 232 -11.57 -9.61 -9.24
C LEU A 232 -10.78 -8.33 -9.60
N ILE A 233 -9.51 -8.50 -9.97
CA ILE A 233 -8.64 -7.39 -10.40
C ILE A 233 -9.18 -6.74 -11.69
N SER A 234 -9.58 -7.56 -12.68
CA SER A 234 -10.16 -7.06 -13.93
C SER A 234 -11.43 -6.22 -13.68
N ASP A 235 -12.33 -6.68 -12.79
CA ASP A 235 -13.53 -5.92 -12.44
C ASP A 235 -13.21 -4.61 -11.70
N MET A 236 -12.16 -4.59 -10.86
CA MET A 236 -11.71 -3.38 -10.15
C MET A 236 -11.12 -2.33 -11.11
N VAL A 237 -10.27 -2.77 -12.05
CA VAL A 237 -9.51 -1.88 -12.96
C VAL A 237 -10.31 -1.60 -14.23
N GLY A 238 -11.19 -2.51 -14.65
CA GLY A 238 -11.95 -2.43 -15.89
C GLY A 238 -11.16 -2.77 -17.16
N ARG A 239 -10.05 -3.51 -17.01
CA ARG A 239 -9.17 -3.99 -18.09
C ARG A 239 -8.71 -5.41 -17.77
N GLU A 240 -8.30 -6.16 -18.80
CA GLU A 240 -7.70 -7.49 -18.59
C GLU A 240 -6.33 -7.39 -17.90
N LEU A 241 -5.93 -8.44 -17.17
CA LEU A 241 -4.67 -8.48 -16.43
C LEU A 241 -3.45 -8.32 -17.34
N SER A 242 -3.50 -8.85 -18.56
CA SER A 242 -2.48 -8.65 -19.59
C SER A 242 -2.22 -7.18 -19.87
N ASP A 243 -3.24 -6.33 -19.76
CA ASP A 243 -3.15 -4.89 -19.98
C ASP A 243 -2.66 -4.11 -18.75
N ILE A 244 -2.71 -4.71 -17.54
CA ILE A 244 -2.30 -4.06 -16.29
C ILE A 244 -0.79 -3.89 -16.22
N TYR A 245 -0.04 -4.93 -16.60
CA TYR A 245 1.42 -4.89 -16.53
C TYR A 245 2.05 -4.18 -17.72
N ALA A 246 1.26 -3.84 -18.76
CA ALA A 246 1.68 -3.12 -19.95
C ALA A 246 2.94 -3.71 -20.62
N TYR A 247 3.23 -5.01 -20.39
CA TYR A 247 4.42 -5.65 -20.92
C TYR A 247 4.39 -5.64 -22.46
N ARG A 248 5.53 -5.25 -23.04
CA ARG A 248 5.77 -5.31 -24.47
C ARG A 248 7.13 -5.94 -24.70
N GLU A 249 7.16 -6.96 -25.51
CA GLU A 249 8.41 -7.56 -25.96
C GLU A 249 9.26 -6.50 -26.68
N ARG A 250 10.54 -6.48 -26.39
CA ARG A 250 11.49 -5.53 -26.96
C ARG A 250 12.84 -6.19 -27.19
N ALA A 251 13.59 -5.67 -28.15
CA ALA A 251 14.95 -6.09 -28.39
C ALA A 251 15.84 -5.63 -27.23
N LEU A 252 16.53 -6.57 -26.60
CA LEU A 252 17.49 -6.28 -25.56
C LEU A 252 18.87 -6.03 -26.16
N GLY A 253 19.56 -4.98 -25.69
CA GLY A 253 20.90 -4.65 -26.09
C GLY A 253 21.97 -5.53 -25.43
N ALA A 254 23.23 -5.12 -25.56
CA ALA A 254 24.37 -5.74 -24.89
C ALA A 254 24.26 -5.55 -23.34
N PRO A 255 24.97 -6.43 -22.56
CA PRO A 255 25.08 -6.22 -21.10
C PRO A 255 25.72 -4.86 -20.81
N ARG A 256 24.95 -3.97 -20.16
CA ARG A 256 25.35 -2.61 -19.80
C ARG A 256 25.86 -2.53 -18.37
N LEU A 257 25.10 -3.07 -17.44
CA LEU A 257 25.51 -3.22 -16.04
C LEU A 257 26.04 -4.64 -15.81
N GLN A 258 27.21 -4.74 -15.22
CA GLN A 258 27.85 -6.01 -14.84
C GLN A 258 28.26 -5.92 -13.36
N VAL A 259 27.82 -6.84 -12.56
CA VAL A 259 28.14 -6.97 -11.15
C VAL A 259 28.86 -8.28 -10.94
N ARG A 260 30.03 -8.25 -10.31
CA ARG A 260 30.86 -9.44 -10.05
C ARG A 260 31.32 -9.43 -8.60
N GLY A 261 31.04 -10.51 -7.90
CA GLY A 261 31.51 -10.73 -6.53
C GLY A 261 31.00 -9.69 -5.52
N LEU A 262 29.83 -9.05 -5.76
CA LEU A 262 29.31 -8.01 -4.89
C LEU A 262 28.85 -8.61 -3.55
N GLY A 263 29.45 -8.17 -2.45
CA GLY A 263 29.11 -8.60 -1.09
C GLY A 263 29.24 -7.48 -0.08
N SER A 264 28.60 -7.69 1.08
CA SER A 264 28.67 -6.78 2.22
C SER A 264 30.03 -6.84 2.91
N ALA A 265 30.35 -5.79 3.67
CA ALA A 265 31.42 -5.85 4.65
C ALA A 265 31.13 -6.95 5.71
N PRO A 266 32.15 -7.44 6.44
CA PRO A 266 31.97 -8.48 7.46
C PRO A 266 30.83 -8.15 8.43
N GLY A 267 29.91 -9.10 8.63
CA GLY A 267 28.72 -8.93 9.45
C GLY A 267 27.49 -8.38 8.71
N GLY A 268 27.61 -7.99 7.46
CA GLY A 268 26.49 -7.51 6.66
C GLY A 268 25.59 -8.62 6.09
N PRO A 269 24.44 -8.26 5.51
CA PRO A 269 23.40 -9.22 5.11
C PRO A 269 23.78 -10.06 3.86
N ILE A 270 24.56 -9.51 2.93
CA ILE A 270 25.01 -10.21 1.72
C ILE A 270 26.37 -10.85 1.99
N ARG A 271 26.34 -12.06 2.55
CA ARG A 271 27.54 -12.79 2.99
C ARG A 271 28.27 -13.53 1.86
N THR A 272 27.50 -14.01 0.91
CA THR A 272 28.03 -14.68 -0.29
C THR A 272 28.15 -13.66 -1.42
N PRO A 273 29.30 -13.56 -2.10
CA PRO A 273 29.48 -12.68 -3.25
C PRO A 273 28.49 -12.99 -4.37
N GLN A 274 27.84 -11.95 -4.92
CA GLN A 274 26.80 -12.06 -5.93
C GLN A 274 27.27 -11.60 -7.29
N ASP A 275 26.87 -12.35 -8.33
CA ASP A 275 27.13 -12.06 -9.73
C ASP A 275 25.81 -11.92 -10.49
N PHE A 276 25.66 -10.86 -11.25
CA PHE A 276 24.54 -10.69 -12.19
C PHE A 276 24.87 -9.60 -13.21
N HIS A 277 24.07 -9.53 -14.26
CA HIS A 277 24.17 -8.46 -15.26
C HIS A 277 22.80 -7.98 -15.70
N VAL A 278 22.74 -6.78 -16.26
CA VAL A 278 21.53 -6.21 -16.87
C VAL A 278 21.87 -5.66 -18.24
N ARG A 279 21.05 -6.00 -19.23
CA ARG A 279 21.21 -5.55 -20.62
C ARG A 279 20.57 -4.18 -20.82
N ALA A 280 21.05 -3.42 -21.80
CA ALA A 280 20.40 -2.20 -22.21
C ALA A 280 18.93 -2.48 -22.63
N GLY A 281 17.99 -1.75 -22.09
CA GLY A 281 16.57 -1.94 -22.35
C GLY A 281 15.89 -3.09 -21.60
N GLU A 282 16.62 -3.80 -20.73
CA GLU A 282 16.09 -4.90 -19.94
C GLU A 282 15.38 -4.40 -18.66
N VAL A 283 14.26 -5.03 -18.32
CA VAL A 283 13.64 -4.99 -16.99
C VAL A 283 14.00 -6.29 -16.28
N LEU A 284 14.93 -6.21 -15.33
CA LEU A 284 15.34 -7.34 -14.49
C LEU A 284 14.57 -7.32 -13.19
N GLY A 285 13.76 -8.35 -12.93
CA GLY A 285 13.00 -8.49 -11.70
C GLY A 285 13.81 -9.23 -10.64
N PHE A 286 13.84 -8.71 -9.42
CA PHE A 286 14.34 -9.41 -8.23
C PHE A 286 13.19 -9.82 -7.34
N PHE A 287 13.07 -11.11 -7.07
CA PHE A 287 12.09 -11.70 -6.17
C PHE A 287 12.77 -12.45 -5.02
N GLY A 288 12.08 -12.60 -3.91
CA GLY A 288 12.49 -13.38 -2.73
C GLY A 288 11.57 -13.05 -1.54
N LEU A 289 11.62 -13.88 -0.52
CA LEU A 289 10.84 -13.64 0.70
C LEU A 289 11.36 -12.41 1.48
N VAL A 290 10.57 -11.92 2.43
CA VAL A 290 10.99 -10.84 3.32
C VAL A 290 12.28 -11.25 4.05
N GLY A 291 13.31 -10.40 4.00
CA GLY A 291 14.63 -10.70 4.56
C GLY A 291 15.57 -11.48 3.63
N ALA A 292 15.19 -11.76 2.39
CA ALA A 292 16.04 -12.45 1.41
C ALA A 292 17.28 -11.66 0.96
N GLY A 293 17.43 -10.40 1.36
CA GLY A 293 18.61 -9.58 1.02
C GLY A 293 18.50 -8.76 -0.26
N ARG A 294 17.30 -8.68 -0.87
CA ARG A 294 17.07 -7.97 -2.15
C ARG A 294 17.42 -6.49 -2.09
N SER A 295 16.81 -5.76 -1.16
CA SER A 295 17.01 -4.32 -0.95
C SER A 295 18.43 -4.02 -0.54
N GLU A 296 19.02 -4.86 0.29
CA GLU A 296 20.41 -4.75 0.75
C GLU A 296 21.41 -4.91 -0.42
N LEU A 297 21.16 -5.83 -1.35
CA LEU A 297 21.97 -5.98 -2.54
C LEU A 297 21.89 -4.72 -3.44
N MET A 298 20.71 -4.14 -3.60
CA MET A 298 20.52 -2.90 -4.36
C MET A 298 21.18 -1.70 -3.69
N ARG A 299 21.15 -1.63 -2.36
CA ARG A 299 21.82 -0.58 -1.58
C ARG A 299 23.34 -0.67 -1.70
N LEU A 300 23.90 -1.90 -1.72
CA LEU A 300 25.32 -2.12 -2.03
C LEU A 300 25.69 -1.69 -3.45
N LEU A 301 24.85 -2.03 -4.43
CA LEU A 301 25.03 -1.62 -5.82
C LEU A 301 25.02 -0.10 -5.98
N TYR A 302 24.10 0.58 -5.31
CA TYR A 302 23.96 2.04 -5.34
C TYR A 302 25.01 2.76 -4.47
N GLY A 303 25.68 2.02 -3.57
CA GLY A 303 26.67 2.58 -2.65
C GLY A 303 26.06 3.26 -1.43
N ALA A 304 24.77 3.04 -1.12
CA ALA A 304 24.15 3.47 0.13
C ALA A 304 24.71 2.69 1.31
N ASP A 305 25.01 1.41 1.11
CA ASP A 305 25.70 0.56 2.07
C ASP A 305 27.14 0.30 1.64
N ARG A 306 28.03 0.04 2.61
CA ARG A 306 29.46 -0.17 2.36
C ARG A 306 29.70 -1.55 1.74
N ARG A 307 30.29 -1.57 0.54
CA ARG A 307 30.76 -2.79 -0.11
C ARG A 307 31.90 -3.41 0.69
N GLY A 308 31.89 -4.71 0.87
CA GLY A 308 32.99 -5.51 1.41
C GLY A 308 33.83 -6.13 0.31
N SER A 309 33.20 -6.48 -0.83
CA SER A 309 33.85 -7.09 -1.99
C SER A 309 33.11 -6.72 -3.27
N GLY A 310 33.73 -7.06 -4.40
CA GLY A 310 33.13 -7.03 -5.73
C GLY A 310 33.39 -5.79 -6.54
N GLU A 311 33.13 -5.94 -7.84
CA GLU A 311 33.29 -4.92 -8.87
C GLU A 311 31.94 -4.68 -9.56
N VAL A 312 31.66 -3.41 -9.83
CA VAL A 312 30.51 -2.98 -10.65
C VAL A 312 31.06 -2.29 -11.90
N ARG A 313 30.65 -2.73 -13.07
CA ARG A 313 30.96 -2.10 -14.35
C ARG A 313 29.72 -1.61 -15.04
N LEU A 314 29.79 -0.41 -15.60
CA LEU A 314 28.74 0.20 -16.40
C LEU A 314 29.34 0.59 -17.78
N ASP A 315 28.74 0.08 -18.86
CA ASP A 315 29.28 0.21 -20.22
C ASP A 315 30.76 -0.22 -20.30
N GLY A 316 31.14 -1.29 -19.57
CA GLY A 316 32.51 -1.81 -19.50
C GLY A 316 33.46 -1.02 -18.59
N GLN A 317 33.07 0.15 -18.09
CA GLN A 317 33.91 0.97 -17.20
C GLN A 317 33.61 0.67 -15.73
N PRO A 318 34.62 0.57 -14.87
CA PRO A 318 34.40 0.34 -13.45
C PRO A 318 33.73 1.55 -12.80
N VAL A 319 32.72 1.29 -11.96
CA VAL A 319 32.04 2.30 -11.12
C VAL A 319 32.68 2.30 -9.75
N ALA A 320 33.33 3.39 -9.39
CA ALA A 320 33.99 3.51 -8.10
C ALA A 320 32.99 3.42 -6.93
N PRO A 321 33.33 2.76 -5.83
CA PRO A 321 32.47 2.64 -4.64
C PRO A 321 32.48 3.94 -3.81
N GLY A 322 32.09 5.07 -4.42
CA GLY A 322 32.14 6.40 -3.81
C GLY A 322 30.85 6.86 -3.13
N GLY A 323 29.91 5.96 -2.91
CA GLY A 323 28.60 6.29 -2.32
C GLY A 323 27.55 6.70 -3.35
N PRO A 324 26.35 7.11 -2.90
CA PRO A 324 25.21 7.43 -3.77
C PRO A 324 25.51 8.51 -4.82
N LEU A 325 26.28 9.53 -4.48
CA LEU A 325 26.64 10.59 -5.41
C LEU A 325 27.43 10.07 -6.61
N ALA A 326 28.45 9.23 -6.35
CA ALA A 326 29.24 8.62 -7.41
C ALA A 326 28.41 7.69 -8.31
N ALA A 327 27.44 6.97 -7.73
CA ALA A 327 26.49 6.15 -8.50
C ALA A 327 25.62 7.02 -9.42
N ILE A 328 25.05 8.12 -8.90
CA ILE A 328 24.24 9.06 -9.69
C ILE A 328 25.05 9.66 -10.83
N GLU A 329 26.29 10.08 -10.57
CA GLU A 329 27.20 10.62 -11.60
C GLU A 329 27.56 9.59 -12.68
N ALA A 330 27.64 8.32 -12.31
CA ALA A 330 27.82 7.22 -13.27
C ALA A 330 26.53 6.91 -14.07
N GLY A 331 25.36 7.40 -13.64
CA GLY A 331 24.06 7.13 -14.26
C GLY A 331 23.28 6.01 -13.60
N ILE A 332 23.60 5.61 -12.36
CA ILE A 332 22.86 4.64 -11.55
C ILE A 332 22.05 5.36 -10.48
N VAL A 333 20.73 5.14 -10.44
CA VAL A 333 19.83 5.77 -9.47
C VAL A 333 18.98 4.74 -8.76
N LEU A 334 18.53 5.06 -7.53
CA LEU A 334 17.72 4.19 -6.70
C LEU A 334 16.46 4.93 -6.19
N CYS A 335 15.28 4.33 -6.44
CA CYS A 335 14.05 4.64 -5.74
C CYS A 335 13.95 3.67 -4.55
N PRO A 336 14.06 4.14 -3.30
CA PRO A 336 14.08 3.27 -2.14
C PRO A 336 12.70 2.71 -1.78
N GLU A 337 12.65 1.62 -1.00
CA GLU A 337 11.44 0.99 -0.48
C GLU A 337 10.65 1.96 0.42
N ASP A 338 11.32 2.57 1.40
CA ASP A 338 10.68 3.58 2.25
C ASP A 338 10.64 4.93 1.56
N ARG A 339 9.55 5.12 0.82
CA ARG A 339 9.29 6.37 0.11
C ARG A 339 9.22 7.58 1.02
N LYS A 340 8.62 7.45 2.23
CA LYS A 340 8.34 8.57 3.12
C LYS A 340 9.59 9.05 3.84
N GLU A 341 10.42 8.13 4.31
CA GLU A 341 11.62 8.44 5.08
C GLU A 341 12.86 8.68 4.21
N GLN A 342 12.96 7.98 3.07
CA GLN A 342 14.16 7.98 2.24
C GLN A 342 13.91 8.54 0.83
N GLY A 343 12.66 8.50 0.35
CA GLY A 343 12.35 8.85 -1.04
C GLY A 343 11.99 10.32 -1.26
N ILE A 344 11.36 10.99 -0.31
CA ILE A 344 10.85 12.37 -0.46
C ILE A 344 11.37 13.32 0.61
N LEU A 345 11.46 14.59 0.26
CA LEU A 345 11.57 15.69 1.20
C LEU A 345 10.15 16.14 1.58
N ALA A 346 9.59 15.58 2.65
CA ALA A 346 8.17 15.66 2.99
C ALA A 346 7.60 17.07 3.08
N GLN A 347 8.39 18.04 3.59
CA GLN A 347 7.98 19.43 3.74
C GLN A 347 8.20 20.27 2.47
N ALA A 348 9.01 19.77 1.53
CA ALA A 348 9.30 20.47 0.29
C ALA A 348 8.17 20.30 -0.73
N SER A 349 8.10 21.21 -1.68
CA SER A 349 7.14 21.18 -2.79
C SER A 349 7.40 20.03 -3.78
N VAL A 350 6.43 19.74 -4.63
CA VAL A 350 6.59 18.82 -5.75
C VAL A 350 7.73 19.25 -6.65
N ALA A 351 7.82 20.56 -6.98
CA ALA A 351 8.90 21.10 -7.80
C ALA A 351 10.29 20.89 -7.18
N GLU A 352 10.45 21.14 -5.89
CA GLU A 352 11.71 20.93 -5.18
C GLU A 352 12.10 19.47 -5.15
N ASN A 353 11.16 18.56 -4.91
CA ASN A 353 11.39 17.14 -4.93
C ASN A 353 11.82 16.62 -6.31
N ILE A 354 11.26 17.16 -7.39
CA ILE A 354 11.66 16.80 -8.76
C ILE A 354 13.07 17.31 -9.08
N ASN A 355 13.41 18.53 -8.64
CA ASN A 355 14.62 19.22 -9.09
C ASN A 355 15.86 18.96 -8.23
N ILE A 356 15.70 18.44 -6.99
CA ILE A 356 16.79 18.40 -5.99
C ILE A 356 18.05 17.69 -6.51
N SER A 357 17.89 16.62 -7.28
CA SER A 357 19.02 15.84 -7.78
C SER A 357 19.84 16.61 -8.82
N VAL A 358 19.17 17.28 -9.75
CA VAL A 358 19.85 17.99 -10.86
C VAL A 358 20.39 19.36 -10.49
N ARG A 359 20.02 19.91 -9.33
CA ARG A 359 20.48 21.22 -8.85
C ARG A 359 21.99 21.36 -8.87
N ARG A 360 22.73 20.30 -8.47
CA ARG A 360 24.20 20.29 -8.46
C ARG A 360 24.82 20.61 -9.81
N ASN A 361 24.15 20.24 -10.91
CA ASN A 361 24.65 20.41 -12.28
C ASN A 361 24.20 21.74 -12.92
N GLU A 362 23.30 22.47 -12.29
CA GLU A 362 22.62 23.62 -12.93
C GLU A 362 22.82 24.96 -12.21
N LEU A 363 23.67 24.99 -11.20
CA LEU A 363 23.98 26.22 -10.51
C LEU A 363 24.66 27.23 -11.44
N ARG A 364 24.11 28.46 -11.53
CA ARG A 364 24.77 29.56 -12.23
C ARG A 364 25.90 30.08 -11.36
N ALA A 365 27.09 30.17 -11.92
CA ALA A 365 28.32 30.53 -11.20
C ALA A 365 28.58 29.72 -9.91
N GLY A 366 28.06 28.47 -9.85
CA GLY A 366 28.21 27.59 -8.69
C GLY A 366 27.37 27.95 -7.47
N LEU A 367 26.54 28.99 -7.51
CA LEU A 367 25.87 29.55 -6.33
C LEU A 367 24.35 29.78 -6.53
N PHE A 368 23.90 30.13 -7.73
CA PHE A 368 22.53 30.61 -7.95
C PHE A 368 21.67 29.56 -8.68
N LEU A 369 20.50 29.26 -8.09
CA LEU A 369 19.49 28.41 -8.71
C LEU A 369 18.80 29.11 -9.88
N ARG A 370 18.47 28.35 -10.92
CA ARG A 370 17.72 28.83 -12.09
C ARG A 370 16.23 28.51 -11.90
N HIS A 371 15.54 29.25 -11.04
CA HIS A 371 14.14 28.98 -10.69
C HIS A 371 13.20 28.85 -11.90
N ALA A 372 13.41 29.61 -12.96
CA ALA A 372 12.59 29.49 -14.18
C ALA A 372 12.75 28.10 -14.83
N ARG A 373 13.98 27.57 -14.92
CA ARG A 373 14.23 26.23 -15.47
C ARG A 373 13.67 25.11 -14.55
N GLU A 374 13.82 25.28 -13.24
CA GLU A 374 13.22 24.35 -12.27
C GLU A 374 11.69 24.30 -12.41
N ALA A 375 11.04 25.47 -12.55
CA ALA A 375 9.60 25.57 -12.75
C ALA A 375 9.16 24.90 -14.05
N GLU A 376 9.82 25.21 -15.17
CA GLU A 376 9.53 24.62 -16.49
C GLU A 376 9.67 23.09 -16.47
N ARG A 377 10.77 22.57 -15.86
CA ARG A 377 11.00 21.13 -15.72
C ARG A 377 9.93 20.48 -14.88
N ALA A 378 9.64 21.03 -13.71
CA ALA A 378 8.62 20.50 -12.83
C ALA A 378 7.26 20.41 -13.52
N ASP A 379 6.83 21.49 -14.21
CA ASP A 379 5.58 21.51 -14.96
C ASP A 379 5.57 20.50 -16.11
N ALA A 380 6.71 20.32 -16.80
CA ALA A 380 6.85 19.32 -17.86
C ALA A 380 6.69 17.89 -17.32
N PHE A 381 7.34 17.54 -16.19
CA PHE A 381 7.21 16.22 -15.58
C PHE A 381 5.85 15.99 -14.94
N ILE A 382 5.25 17.01 -14.31
CA ILE A 382 3.87 16.94 -13.79
C ILE A 382 2.91 16.54 -14.91
N ARG A 383 3.02 17.17 -16.08
CA ARG A 383 2.19 16.84 -17.25
C ARG A 383 2.53 15.46 -17.82
N ARG A 384 3.83 15.17 -18.07
CA ARG A 384 4.27 13.91 -18.68
C ARG A 384 3.87 12.69 -17.86
N LEU A 385 4.09 12.73 -16.54
CA LEU A 385 3.80 11.63 -15.63
C LEU A 385 2.38 11.71 -15.05
N ARG A 386 1.58 12.67 -15.46
CA ARG A 386 0.20 12.88 -14.98
C ARG A 386 0.14 12.90 -13.45
N ILE A 387 1.03 13.67 -12.81
CA ILE A 387 1.05 13.83 -11.37
C ILE A 387 -0.17 14.65 -10.97
N LYS A 388 -1.07 14.06 -10.19
CA LYS A 388 -2.27 14.76 -9.69
C LYS A 388 -1.87 15.68 -8.54
N THR A 389 -1.66 16.95 -8.82
CA THR A 389 -1.36 18.01 -7.88
C THR A 389 -2.07 19.30 -8.31
N PRO A 390 -2.56 20.16 -7.39
CA PRO A 390 -3.12 21.46 -7.73
C PRO A 390 -2.12 22.35 -8.50
N ASP A 391 -0.88 22.37 -8.03
CA ASP A 391 0.23 23.09 -8.64
C ASP A 391 1.58 22.46 -8.23
N ARG A 392 2.68 23.00 -8.78
CA ARG A 392 4.05 22.57 -8.46
C ARG A 392 4.53 22.93 -7.06
N HIS A 393 3.86 23.87 -6.37
CA HIS A 393 4.24 24.37 -5.04
C HIS A 393 3.61 23.57 -3.91
N GLN A 394 2.65 22.69 -4.22
CA GLN A 394 2.04 21.80 -3.25
C GLN A 394 3.10 20.98 -2.51
N ALA A 395 3.02 20.93 -1.17
CA ALA A 395 3.90 20.07 -0.38
C ALA A 395 3.68 18.60 -0.74
N ILE A 396 4.76 17.86 -1.06
CA ILE A 396 4.67 16.49 -1.61
C ILE A 396 3.99 15.51 -0.65
N ARG A 397 4.08 15.73 0.67
CA ARG A 397 3.42 14.89 1.69
C ARG A 397 1.90 14.85 1.57
N LEU A 398 1.29 15.84 0.91
CA LEU A 398 -0.15 15.96 0.72
C LEU A 398 -0.64 15.19 -0.53
N LEU A 399 0.26 14.65 -1.33
CA LEU A 399 -0.08 13.83 -2.49
C LEU A 399 -0.37 12.38 -2.07
N SER A 400 -1.20 11.69 -2.87
CA SER A 400 -1.36 10.23 -2.76
C SER A 400 -0.04 9.50 -3.02
N GLY A 401 0.07 8.27 -2.49
CA GLY A 401 1.27 7.44 -2.64
C GLY A 401 1.73 7.28 -4.08
N GLY A 402 0.82 7.04 -5.02
CA GLY A 402 1.15 6.93 -6.44
C GLY A 402 1.70 8.23 -7.04
N ASN A 403 1.18 9.39 -6.64
CA ASN A 403 1.70 10.67 -7.10
C ASN A 403 3.04 11.04 -6.48
N GLN A 404 3.29 10.65 -5.22
CA GLN A 404 4.62 10.77 -4.61
C GLN A 404 5.65 9.91 -5.36
N GLN A 405 5.29 8.66 -5.70
CA GLN A 405 6.16 7.77 -6.47
C GLN A 405 6.49 8.33 -7.85
N LYS A 406 5.50 8.89 -8.55
CA LYS A 406 5.72 9.57 -9.84
C LYS A 406 6.64 10.79 -9.71
N ALA A 407 6.58 11.54 -8.61
CA ALA A 407 7.49 12.66 -8.36
C ALA A 407 8.93 12.19 -8.11
N ILE A 408 9.13 11.05 -7.41
CA ILE A 408 10.44 10.42 -7.26
C ILE A 408 10.97 9.94 -8.62
N LEU A 409 10.14 9.29 -9.43
CA LEU A 409 10.51 8.90 -10.80
C LEU A 409 10.86 10.12 -11.64
N ALA A 410 10.08 11.20 -11.57
CA ALA A 410 10.38 12.46 -12.26
C ALA A 410 11.77 13.01 -11.90
N ARG A 411 12.17 12.95 -10.62
CA ARG A 411 13.50 13.35 -10.12
C ARG A 411 14.60 12.60 -10.87
N TRP A 412 14.47 11.27 -10.96
CA TRP A 412 15.49 10.44 -11.58
C TRP A 412 15.49 10.50 -13.10
N LEU A 413 14.31 10.66 -13.71
CA LEU A 413 14.19 10.89 -15.16
C LEU A 413 14.70 12.29 -15.58
N ALA A 414 14.82 13.22 -14.65
CA ALA A 414 15.43 14.53 -14.89
C ALA A 414 16.96 14.47 -14.92
N GLU A 415 17.59 13.41 -14.37
CA GLU A 415 19.05 13.27 -14.37
C GLU A 415 19.59 13.05 -15.78
N PRO A 416 20.55 13.88 -16.21
CA PRO A 416 21.23 13.64 -17.46
C PRO A 416 22.08 12.39 -17.39
N GLY A 417 22.01 11.54 -18.42
CA GLY A 417 22.84 10.33 -18.49
C GLY A 417 22.36 9.15 -17.64
N LEU A 418 21.09 9.11 -17.28
CA LEU A 418 20.47 7.95 -16.63
C LEU A 418 20.66 6.68 -17.48
N LYS A 419 21.28 5.65 -16.89
CA LYS A 419 21.60 4.38 -17.54
C LYS A 419 20.98 3.18 -16.82
N VAL A 420 20.90 3.25 -15.48
CA VAL A 420 20.34 2.21 -14.61
C VAL A 420 19.37 2.82 -13.63
N LEU A 421 18.13 2.38 -13.67
CA LEU A 421 17.07 2.76 -12.74
C LEU A 421 16.75 1.56 -11.84
N ILE A 422 17.03 1.68 -10.55
CA ILE A 422 16.69 0.68 -9.54
C ILE A 422 15.42 1.13 -8.83
N LEU A 423 14.42 0.25 -8.78
CA LEU A 423 13.11 0.48 -8.15
C LEU A 423 12.91 -0.57 -7.07
N ASP A 424 12.98 -0.17 -5.82
CA ASP A 424 12.75 -1.06 -4.69
C ASP A 424 11.32 -0.89 -4.19
N GLU A 425 10.51 -1.96 -4.30
CA GLU A 425 9.08 -2.01 -3.98
C GLU A 425 8.29 -0.81 -4.59
N PRO A 426 8.38 -0.58 -5.93
CA PRO A 426 7.91 0.67 -6.55
C PRO A 426 6.41 0.92 -6.41
N THR A 427 5.62 -0.13 -6.16
CA THR A 427 4.16 -0.05 -6.10
C THR A 427 3.59 -0.37 -4.72
N ARG A 428 4.45 -0.52 -3.70
CA ARG A 428 4.01 -0.80 -2.33
C ARG A 428 3.12 0.32 -1.77
N GLY A 429 1.92 -0.06 -1.32
CA GLY A 429 0.95 0.89 -0.78
C GLY A 429 0.40 1.89 -1.81
N ILE A 430 0.38 1.48 -3.07
CA ILE A 430 -0.18 2.24 -4.19
C ILE A 430 -1.44 1.51 -4.69
N ASP A 431 -2.46 2.26 -5.08
CA ASP A 431 -3.67 1.69 -5.67
C ASP A 431 -3.41 1.08 -7.05
N VAL A 432 -4.29 0.15 -7.45
CA VAL A 432 -4.09 -0.67 -8.66
C VAL A 432 -4.02 0.18 -9.94
N GLY A 433 -4.79 1.27 -10.04
CA GLY A 433 -4.75 2.16 -11.20
C GLY A 433 -3.43 2.90 -11.32
N ALA A 434 -2.88 3.39 -10.20
CA ALA A 434 -1.58 4.04 -10.18
C ALA A 434 -0.42 3.03 -10.40
N LYS A 435 -0.57 1.74 -9.99
CA LYS A 435 0.40 0.68 -10.33
C LYS A 435 0.59 0.55 -11.84
N ASN A 436 -0.52 0.47 -12.60
CA ASN A 436 -0.48 0.37 -14.07
C ASN A 436 0.28 1.55 -14.71
N GLU A 437 0.04 2.78 -14.25
CA GLU A 437 0.76 3.93 -14.77
C GLU A 437 2.27 3.84 -14.50
N ILE A 438 2.67 3.31 -13.33
CA ILE A 438 4.09 3.09 -12.99
C ILE A 438 4.69 2.00 -13.88
N TYR A 439 3.98 0.89 -14.14
CA TYR A 439 4.46 -0.16 -15.05
C TYR A 439 4.65 0.36 -16.48
N GLY A 440 3.71 1.17 -16.96
CA GLY A 440 3.86 1.84 -18.25
C GLY A 440 5.11 2.71 -18.33
N LEU A 441 5.43 3.45 -17.26
CA LEU A 441 6.66 4.25 -17.17
C LEU A 441 7.92 3.39 -17.11
N ILE A 442 7.91 2.26 -16.38
CA ILE A 442 9.03 1.30 -16.34
C ILE A 442 9.35 0.82 -17.75
N HIS A 443 8.34 0.39 -18.50
CA HIS A 443 8.53 -0.08 -19.89
C HIS A 443 8.95 1.03 -20.84
N GLU A 444 8.42 2.26 -20.69
CA GLU A 444 8.86 3.43 -21.46
C GLU A 444 10.35 3.71 -21.24
N VAL A 445 10.80 3.70 -19.98
CA VAL A 445 12.19 3.96 -19.61
C VAL A 445 13.10 2.86 -20.15
N ALA A 446 12.69 1.59 -20.04
CA ALA A 446 13.44 0.47 -20.61
C ALA A 446 13.49 0.55 -22.14
N ALA A 447 12.38 0.86 -22.82
CA ALA A 447 12.35 1.01 -24.28
C ALA A 447 13.30 2.11 -24.80
N ASN A 448 13.61 3.11 -23.97
CA ASN A 448 14.64 4.13 -24.26
C ASN A 448 16.07 3.66 -23.97
N GLY A 449 16.30 2.36 -23.76
CA GLY A 449 17.61 1.75 -23.57
C GLY A 449 18.15 1.79 -22.13
N CYS A 450 17.41 2.29 -21.15
CA CYS A 450 17.81 2.23 -19.75
C CYS A 450 17.71 0.79 -19.22
N CYS A 451 18.67 0.36 -18.39
CA CYS A 451 18.54 -0.84 -17.60
C CYS A 451 17.59 -0.55 -16.45
N VAL A 452 16.54 -1.35 -16.26
CA VAL A 452 15.64 -1.20 -15.13
C VAL A 452 15.75 -2.44 -14.24
N ILE A 453 15.99 -2.23 -12.95
CA ILE A 453 15.95 -3.28 -11.94
C ILE A 453 14.72 -3.03 -11.07
N VAL A 454 13.84 -4.01 -10.97
CA VAL A 454 12.66 -3.93 -10.11
C VAL A 454 12.78 -4.99 -9.03
N VAL A 455 12.78 -4.56 -7.78
CA VAL A 455 12.70 -5.41 -6.60
C VAL A 455 11.27 -5.41 -6.12
N SER A 456 10.64 -6.57 -5.98
CA SER A 456 9.30 -6.67 -5.43
C SER A 456 9.09 -7.95 -4.63
N SER A 457 8.28 -7.84 -3.58
CA SER A 457 7.74 -8.96 -2.81
C SER A 457 6.44 -9.52 -3.42
N GLU A 458 5.84 -8.79 -4.36
CA GLU A 458 4.66 -9.23 -5.09
C GLU A 458 5.08 -10.06 -6.32
N LEU A 459 5.02 -11.39 -6.23
CA LEU A 459 5.41 -12.28 -7.33
C LEU A 459 4.69 -12.00 -8.66
N PRO A 460 3.35 -11.74 -8.67
CA PRO A 460 2.66 -11.38 -9.90
C PRO A 460 3.18 -10.09 -10.55
N GLU A 461 3.65 -9.12 -9.77
CA GLU A 461 4.28 -7.90 -10.29
C GLU A 461 5.55 -8.24 -11.06
N VAL A 462 6.47 -8.98 -10.42
CA VAL A 462 7.74 -9.34 -11.05
C VAL A 462 7.51 -10.14 -12.33
N LEU A 463 6.64 -11.17 -12.28
CA LEU A 463 6.29 -11.98 -13.44
C LEU A 463 5.61 -11.18 -14.55
N GLY A 464 4.82 -10.18 -14.18
CA GLY A 464 4.07 -9.32 -15.10
C GLY A 464 4.96 -8.38 -15.90
N ILE A 465 5.99 -7.78 -15.28
CA ILE A 465 6.77 -6.70 -15.90
C ILE A 465 8.20 -7.07 -16.33
N ALA A 466 8.81 -8.13 -15.74
CA ALA A 466 10.21 -8.45 -15.98
C ALA A 466 10.44 -9.26 -17.27
N ASP A 467 11.57 -9.02 -17.91
CA ASP A 467 12.10 -9.83 -19.02
C ASP A 467 12.80 -11.09 -18.50
N ARG A 468 13.35 -11.00 -17.29
CA ARG A 468 14.09 -12.05 -16.59
C ARG A 468 13.93 -11.84 -15.08
N VAL A 469 13.85 -12.93 -14.34
CA VAL A 469 13.67 -12.92 -12.88
C VAL A 469 14.87 -13.52 -12.19
N VAL A 470 15.48 -12.78 -11.29
CA VAL A 470 16.49 -13.24 -10.33
C VAL A 470 15.79 -13.52 -9.01
N VAL A 471 15.99 -14.71 -8.46
CA VAL A 471 15.41 -15.11 -7.19
C VAL A 471 16.49 -15.08 -6.10
N MET A 472 16.17 -14.43 -4.97
CA MET A 472 17.06 -14.36 -3.82
C MET A 472 16.51 -15.16 -2.65
N ARG A 473 17.43 -15.85 -1.93
CA ARG A 473 17.17 -16.59 -0.70
C ARG A 473 18.33 -16.42 0.26
N ASP A 474 18.08 -16.06 1.50
CA ASP A 474 19.07 -15.96 2.59
C ASP A 474 20.32 -15.14 2.23
N GLY A 475 20.14 -14.02 1.54
CA GLY A 475 21.21 -13.12 1.14
C GLY A 475 22.01 -13.55 -0.09
N ALA A 476 21.55 -14.58 -0.81
CA ALA A 476 22.21 -15.08 -2.04
C ALA A 476 21.21 -15.20 -3.19
N ILE A 477 21.73 -15.09 -4.43
CA ILE A 477 20.98 -15.44 -5.63
C ILE A 477 20.84 -16.96 -5.68
N SER A 478 19.61 -17.46 -5.61
CA SER A 478 19.29 -18.89 -5.66
C SER A 478 19.05 -19.41 -7.08
N GLY A 479 18.73 -18.51 -8.00
CA GLY A 479 18.53 -18.85 -9.41
C GLY A 479 18.07 -17.66 -10.23
N GLU A 480 18.06 -17.89 -11.54
CA GLU A 480 17.69 -16.91 -12.54
C GLU A 480 16.83 -17.56 -13.62
N LEU A 481 15.70 -16.96 -13.96
CA LEU A 481 14.72 -17.50 -14.89
C LEU A 481 14.39 -16.48 -15.98
N PRO A 482 14.59 -16.82 -17.27
CA PRO A 482 14.03 -16.03 -18.38
C PRO A 482 12.51 -15.99 -18.28
N ARG A 483 11.86 -14.92 -18.78
CA ARG A 483 10.41 -14.74 -18.73
C ARG A 483 9.62 -15.99 -19.14
N GLY A 484 10.00 -16.65 -20.23
CA GLY A 484 9.30 -17.84 -20.72
C GLY A 484 9.38 -19.07 -19.80
N GLN A 485 10.28 -19.07 -18.82
CA GLN A 485 10.46 -20.14 -17.82
C GLN A 485 10.03 -19.70 -16.40
N ALA A 486 9.77 -18.41 -16.21
CA ALA A 486 9.40 -17.83 -14.92
C ALA A 486 7.91 -18.06 -14.65
N SER A 487 7.56 -19.21 -14.09
CA SER A 487 6.22 -19.47 -13.51
C SER A 487 6.23 -19.24 -12.00
N GLU A 488 5.06 -19.02 -11.39
CA GLU A 488 4.96 -18.90 -9.92
C GLU A 488 5.61 -20.07 -9.19
N ALA A 489 5.34 -21.30 -9.64
CA ALA A 489 5.88 -22.52 -9.04
C ALA A 489 7.41 -22.57 -9.16
N ALA A 490 7.98 -22.21 -10.34
CA ALA A 490 9.42 -22.21 -10.57
C ALA A 490 10.14 -21.14 -9.71
N VAL A 491 9.56 -19.95 -9.59
CA VAL A 491 10.14 -18.88 -8.76
C VAL A 491 10.04 -19.22 -7.27
N LEU A 492 8.90 -19.72 -6.81
CA LEU A 492 8.71 -20.12 -5.41
C LEU A 492 9.61 -21.27 -5.01
N SER A 493 9.86 -22.25 -5.91
CA SER A 493 10.79 -23.35 -5.62
C SER A 493 12.21 -22.86 -5.36
N LEU A 494 12.65 -21.77 -5.99
CA LEU A 494 13.95 -21.14 -5.76
C LEU A 494 13.97 -20.24 -4.51
N ALA A 495 12.81 -19.66 -4.15
CA ALA A 495 12.71 -18.74 -3.03
C ALA A 495 12.53 -19.44 -1.67
N LEU A 496 11.94 -20.65 -1.68
CA LEU A 496 11.71 -21.42 -0.47
C LEU A 496 12.97 -22.21 -0.07
N PRO A 497 13.21 -22.43 1.25
CA PRO A 497 14.26 -23.33 1.70
C PRO A 497 14.01 -24.74 1.14
N ASP A 498 15.09 -25.45 0.80
CA ASP A 498 15.01 -26.85 0.45
C ASP A 498 14.38 -27.61 1.62
N MET A 499 13.16 -28.14 1.44
CA MET A 499 12.55 -29.04 2.41
C MET A 499 13.38 -30.34 2.42
N ASN A 500 14.39 -30.38 3.27
CA ASN A 500 15.09 -31.64 3.55
C ASN A 500 14.08 -32.61 4.18
N PRO A 501 13.85 -33.83 3.61
CA PRO A 501 12.91 -34.79 4.19
C PRO A 501 13.23 -35.24 5.61
N GLY A 502 14.36 -34.76 6.19
CA GLY A 502 14.88 -35.14 7.49
C GLY A 502 14.51 -34.28 8.70
N ASP A 503 13.94 -33.06 8.51
CA ASP A 503 13.57 -32.15 9.62
C ASP A 503 12.09 -32.29 10.01
N LYS A 504 11.69 -33.53 10.28
CA LYS A 504 10.53 -33.85 11.13
C LYS A 504 11.03 -34.10 12.54
N THR A 505 11.08 -33.07 13.38
CA THR A 505 11.10 -33.25 14.86
C THR A 505 10.91 -31.91 15.58
N PRO A 506 10.37 -31.99 16.78
CA PRO A 506 9.09 -32.57 17.26
C PRO A 506 8.04 -31.52 17.59
#